data_ce59ef39942367125fe66fb5642944aa
#
_entry.id   ce59ef39942367125fe66fb5642944aa
#
_cell.length_a   1.000
_cell.length_b   1.000
_cell.length_c   1.000
_cell.angle_alpha   90.00
_cell.angle_beta   90.00
_cell.angle_gamma   90.00
#
_symmetry.space_group_name_H-M   'P 1'
#
loop_
_entity.id
_entity.type
_entity.pdbx_description
1 polymer ?
#
loop_
_entity_poly.entity_id
_entity_poly.type
_entity_poly.pdbx_seq_one_letter_code
_entity_poly.pdbx_strand_id
1 'polypeptide(L)'
;MTEPEPREELFSALGVTISPDLLIQALTHRSFSHEHPGTSNYERLEFLGDAVLELVSTETLFTLHPDMTEGQLAKMRAKAVSEEALSAIARDKLHVGPFILLGHGEAESGLSLIHI
;
A
#
# COMPACT_ATOMS: atom_id res chain seq x y z
N MET A 1 4.30 22.45 22.25
CA MET A 1 4.74 21.57 21.15
C MET A 1 3.57 20.65 20.78
N THR A 2 3.03 20.81 19.60
CA THR A 2 1.95 19.98 19.12
C THR A 2 2.52 18.68 18.55
N GLU A 3 1.88 17.55 18.84
CA GLU A 3 2.24 16.29 18.22
C GLU A 3 1.99 16.40 16.71
N PRO A 4 2.86 15.82 15.87
CA PRO A 4 2.63 15.80 14.43
C PRO A 4 1.32 15.09 14.12
N GLU A 5 0.59 15.57 13.10
CA GLU A 5 -0.61 14.88 12.65
C GLU A 5 -0.25 13.49 12.15
N PRO A 6 -1.11 12.48 12.35
CA PRO A 6 -0.84 11.10 11.91
C PRO A 6 -0.43 10.97 10.45
N ARG A 7 -1.04 11.77 9.55
CA ARG A 7 -0.68 11.75 8.12
C ARG A 7 0.73 12.27 7.85
N GLU A 8 1.26 13.15 8.71
CA GLU A 8 2.63 13.63 8.59
C GLU A 8 3.64 12.51 8.87
N GLU A 9 3.32 11.64 9.81
CA GLU A 9 4.12 10.46 10.09
C GLU A 9 4.15 9.52 8.88
N LEU A 10 3.01 9.33 8.22
CA LEU A 10 2.93 8.52 7.01
C LEU A 10 3.73 9.15 5.87
N PHE A 11 3.62 10.46 5.65
CA PHE A 11 4.40 11.17 4.65
C PHE A 11 5.90 11.07 4.92
N SER A 12 6.29 11.19 6.18
CA SER A 12 7.68 11.04 6.58
C SER A 12 8.21 9.63 6.26
N ALA A 13 7.42 8.60 6.54
CA ALA A 13 7.80 7.22 6.24
C ALA A 13 7.90 6.96 4.74
N LEU A 14 7.01 7.55 3.94
CA LEU A 14 7.01 7.41 2.48
C LEU A 14 8.08 8.29 1.80
N GLY A 15 8.50 9.36 2.44
CA GLY A 15 9.42 10.33 1.85
C GLY A 15 8.80 11.27 0.82
N VAL A 16 7.48 11.27 0.70
CA VAL A 16 6.73 12.12 -0.24
C VAL A 16 5.43 12.59 0.40
N THR A 17 4.85 13.65 -0.15
CA THR A 17 3.52 14.12 0.23
C THR A 17 2.53 13.77 -0.87
N ILE A 18 1.29 13.49 -0.47
CA ILE A 18 0.21 13.11 -1.39
C ILE A 18 -0.94 14.08 -1.18
N SER A 19 -1.64 14.45 -2.27
CA SER A 19 -2.81 15.32 -2.16
C SER A 19 -3.85 14.69 -1.23
N PRO A 20 -4.57 15.48 -0.41
CA PRO A 20 -5.52 14.95 0.57
C PRO A 20 -6.58 14.03 -0.03
N ASP A 21 -7.16 14.40 -1.16
CA ASP A 21 -8.21 13.61 -1.82
C ASP A 21 -7.70 12.25 -2.27
N LEU A 22 -6.51 12.22 -2.86
CA LEU A 22 -5.89 11.00 -3.34
C LEU A 22 -5.47 10.11 -2.17
N LEU A 23 -4.95 10.70 -1.10
CA LEU A 23 -4.58 9.98 0.11
C LEU A 23 -5.79 9.29 0.74
N ILE A 24 -6.90 10.02 0.88
CA ILE A 24 -8.14 9.47 1.43
C ILE A 24 -8.62 8.29 0.57
N GLN A 25 -8.65 8.45 -0.74
CA GLN A 25 -9.03 7.37 -1.64
C GLN A 25 -8.12 6.15 -1.50
N ALA A 26 -6.80 6.37 -1.42
CA ALA A 26 -5.81 5.31 -1.28
C ALA A 26 -5.96 4.52 0.03
N LEU A 27 -6.53 5.13 1.06
CA LEU A 27 -6.71 4.52 2.38
C LEU A 27 -8.16 4.07 2.64
N THR A 28 -9.05 4.20 1.66
CA THR A 28 -10.46 3.85 1.82
C THR A 28 -10.73 2.45 1.29
N HIS A 29 -11.05 1.53 2.19
CA HIS A 29 -11.45 0.17 1.84
C HIS A 29 -12.87 0.17 1.25
N ARG A 30 -13.16 -0.80 0.38
CA ARG A 30 -14.48 -0.93 -0.25
C ARG A 30 -15.64 -1.02 0.75
N SER A 31 -15.41 -1.64 1.92
CA SER A 31 -16.43 -1.74 2.96
C SER A 31 -16.90 -0.37 3.46
N PHE A 32 -15.96 0.57 3.59
CA PHE A 32 -16.30 1.93 3.98
C PHE A 32 -17.12 2.63 2.89
N SER A 33 -16.73 2.50 1.63
CA SER A 33 -17.48 3.12 0.52
C SER A 33 -18.88 2.53 0.34
N HIS A 34 -19.07 1.25 0.68
CA HIS A 34 -20.40 0.63 0.68
C HIS A 34 -21.32 1.25 1.74
N GLU A 35 -20.79 1.59 2.91
CA GLU A 35 -21.57 2.24 3.98
C GLU A 35 -21.71 3.75 3.78
N HIS A 36 -20.88 4.35 2.94
CA HIS A 36 -20.86 5.79 2.68
C HIS A 36 -20.96 6.04 1.17
N PRO A 37 -22.16 5.93 0.56
CA PRO A 37 -22.33 6.14 -0.87
C PRO A 37 -21.73 7.46 -1.37
N GLY A 38 -21.09 7.42 -2.51
CA GLY A 38 -20.39 8.58 -3.07
C GLY A 38 -18.92 8.69 -2.68
N THR A 39 -18.45 7.83 -1.78
CA THR A 39 -17.04 7.80 -1.38
C THR A 39 -16.27 6.84 -2.28
N SER A 40 -15.19 7.31 -2.91
CA SER A 40 -14.31 6.47 -3.73
C SER A 40 -13.41 5.61 -2.84
N ASN A 41 -13.16 4.37 -3.27
CA ASN A 41 -12.24 3.47 -2.59
C ASN A 41 -10.95 3.26 -3.39
N TYR A 42 -10.04 2.42 -2.89
CA TYR A 42 -8.71 2.24 -3.48
C TYR A 42 -8.62 1.16 -4.57
N GLU A 43 -9.70 0.47 -4.92
CA GLU A 43 -9.61 -0.68 -5.85
C GLU A 43 -8.95 -0.34 -7.19
N ARG A 44 -9.32 0.79 -7.81
CA ARG A 44 -8.71 1.21 -9.07
C ARG A 44 -7.27 1.68 -8.90
N LEU A 45 -6.95 2.29 -7.78
CA LEU A 45 -5.59 2.70 -7.45
C LEU A 45 -4.71 1.48 -7.19
N GLU A 46 -5.25 0.46 -6.57
CA GLU A 46 -4.56 -0.82 -6.35
C GLU A 46 -4.17 -1.46 -7.68
N PHE A 47 -5.10 -1.50 -8.63
CA PHE A 47 -4.85 -2.03 -9.97
C PHE A 47 -3.70 -1.29 -10.67
N LEU A 48 -3.75 0.02 -10.68
CA LEU A 48 -2.71 0.85 -11.28
C LEU A 48 -1.38 0.73 -10.52
N GLY A 49 -1.45 0.79 -9.20
CA GLY A 49 -0.29 0.73 -8.33
C GLY A 49 0.45 -0.60 -8.41
N ASP A 50 -0.27 -1.69 -8.63
CA ASP A 50 0.33 -3.01 -8.83
C ASP A 50 1.28 -3.00 -10.04
N ALA A 51 0.85 -2.41 -11.14
CA ALA A 51 1.68 -2.27 -12.35
C ALA A 51 2.88 -1.36 -12.12
N VAL A 52 2.70 -0.25 -11.41
CA VAL A 52 3.78 0.68 -11.06
C VAL A 52 4.82 -0.01 -10.18
N LEU A 53 4.37 -0.72 -9.15
CA LEU A 53 5.24 -1.44 -8.23
C LEU A 53 6.04 -2.52 -8.98
N GLU A 54 5.40 -3.23 -9.89
CA GLU A 54 6.06 -4.25 -10.70
C GLU A 54 7.14 -3.63 -11.61
N LEU A 55 6.85 -2.50 -12.25
CA LEU A 55 7.82 -1.81 -13.09
C LEU A 55 9.03 -1.33 -12.28
N VAL A 56 8.79 -0.66 -11.17
CA VAL A 56 9.86 -0.13 -10.31
C VAL A 56 10.72 -1.26 -9.76
N SER A 57 10.10 -2.34 -9.31
CA SER A 57 10.82 -3.52 -8.80
C SER A 57 11.67 -4.17 -9.89
N THR A 58 11.11 -4.30 -11.09
CA THR A 58 11.82 -4.86 -12.25
C THR A 58 13.04 -4.03 -12.61
N GLU A 59 12.88 -2.72 -12.72
CA GLU A 59 13.97 -1.81 -13.05
C GLU A 59 15.07 -1.84 -11.99
N THR A 60 14.69 -1.84 -10.73
CA THR A 60 15.63 -1.90 -9.61
C THR A 60 16.45 -3.19 -9.63
N LEU A 61 15.80 -4.34 -9.78
CA LEU A 61 16.48 -5.64 -9.83
C LEU A 61 17.36 -5.76 -11.05
N PHE A 62 16.89 -5.29 -12.20
CA PHE A 62 17.64 -5.29 -13.44
C PHE A 62 18.95 -4.50 -13.30
N THR A 63 18.89 -3.34 -12.67
CA THR A 63 20.06 -2.46 -12.48
C THR A 63 21.03 -3.00 -11.44
N LEU A 64 20.51 -3.51 -10.31
CA LEU A 64 21.34 -3.98 -9.20
C LEU A 64 21.99 -5.34 -9.47
N HIS A 65 21.39 -6.16 -10.31
CA HIS A 65 21.84 -7.55 -10.53
C HIS A 65 22.08 -7.84 -12.03
N PRO A 66 23.08 -7.19 -12.65
CA PRO A 66 23.33 -7.34 -14.10
C PRO A 66 23.72 -8.75 -14.53
N ASP A 67 24.21 -9.57 -13.59
CA ASP A 67 24.66 -10.94 -13.88
C ASP A 67 23.59 -12.00 -13.65
N MET A 68 22.40 -11.61 -13.17
CA MET A 68 21.31 -12.55 -12.94
C MET A 68 20.55 -12.85 -14.22
N THR A 69 20.12 -14.10 -14.36
CA THR A 69 19.26 -14.53 -15.47
C THR A 69 17.84 -14.01 -15.30
N GLU A 70 17.06 -14.03 -16.39
CA GLU A 70 15.63 -13.68 -16.35
C GLU A 70 14.88 -14.49 -15.29
N GLY A 71 15.13 -15.81 -15.23
CA GLY A 71 14.48 -16.67 -14.24
C GLY A 71 14.80 -16.29 -12.80
N GLN A 72 16.07 -15.97 -12.54
CA GLN A 72 16.48 -15.50 -11.19
C GLN A 72 15.86 -14.17 -10.83
N LEU A 73 15.84 -13.21 -11.76
CA LEU A 73 15.22 -11.91 -11.55
C LEU A 73 13.72 -12.03 -11.33
N ALA A 74 13.04 -12.89 -12.10
CA ALA A 74 11.60 -13.12 -11.93
C ALA A 74 11.27 -13.69 -10.56
N LYS A 75 12.07 -14.61 -10.04
CA LYS A 75 11.88 -15.17 -8.70
C LYS A 75 12.07 -14.13 -7.61
N MET A 76 13.11 -13.30 -7.72
CA MET A 76 13.34 -12.21 -6.77
C MET A 76 12.21 -11.20 -6.78
N ARG A 77 11.73 -10.83 -7.97
CA ARG A 77 10.62 -9.89 -8.11
C ARG A 77 9.35 -10.45 -7.47
N ALA A 78 9.01 -11.69 -7.76
CA ALA A 78 7.83 -12.34 -7.19
C ALA A 78 7.88 -12.35 -5.66
N LYS A 79 9.04 -12.58 -5.07
CA LYS A 79 9.21 -12.57 -3.62
C LYS A 79 9.13 -11.15 -3.06
N ALA A 80 9.74 -10.18 -3.72
CA ALA A 80 9.78 -8.79 -3.27
C ALA A 80 8.40 -8.12 -3.28
N VAL A 81 7.54 -8.47 -4.24
CA VAL A 81 6.19 -7.90 -4.39
C VAL A 81 5.10 -8.87 -3.96
N SER A 82 5.44 -9.92 -3.21
CA SER A 82 4.45 -10.84 -2.67
C SER A 82 3.53 -10.12 -1.67
N GLU A 83 2.31 -10.63 -1.52
CA GLU A 83 1.37 -10.12 -0.52
C GLU A 83 2.01 -10.11 0.87
N GLU A 84 2.73 -11.17 1.22
CA GLU A 84 3.41 -11.30 2.49
C GLU A 84 4.46 -10.20 2.71
N ALA A 85 5.31 -9.95 1.71
CA ALA A 85 6.35 -8.92 1.80
C ALA A 85 5.74 -7.52 1.86
N LEU A 86 4.73 -7.23 1.04
CA LEU A 86 4.07 -5.93 1.01
C LEU A 86 3.28 -5.66 2.30
N SER A 87 2.61 -6.67 2.83
CA SER A 87 1.90 -6.57 4.12
C SER A 87 2.85 -6.25 5.26
N ALA A 88 4.02 -6.88 5.27
CA ALA A 88 5.04 -6.62 6.28
C ALA A 88 5.55 -5.17 6.21
N ILE A 89 5.77 -4.65 5.01
CA ILE A 89 6.19 -3.25 4.82
C ILE A 89 5.09 -2.29 5.28
N ALA A 90 3.85 -2.55 4.89
CA ALA A 90 2.72 -1.72 5.27
C ALA A 90 2.54 -1.66 6.79
N ARG A 91 2.69 -2.81 7.45
CA ARG A 91 2.52 -2.93 8.91
C ARG A 91 3.72 -2.37 9.68
N ASP A 92 4.94 -2.77 9.29
CA ASP A 92 6.14 -2.56 10.10
C ASP A 92 6.91 -1.29 9.73
N LYS A 93 6.79 -0.80 8.49
CA LYS A 93 7.51 0.37 8.00
C LYS A 93 6.63 1.59 7.82
N LEU A 94 5.44 1.40 7.26
CA LEU A 94 4.53 2.51 6.96
C LEU A 94 3.46 2.72 8.03
N HIS A 95 3.14 1.68 8.79
CA HIS A 95 2.11 1.71 9.84
C HIS A 95 0.77 2.24 9.32
N VAL A 96 0.33 1.74 8.15
CA VAL A 96 -0.88 2.26 7.49
C VAL A 96 -2.18 1.77 8.11
N GLY A 97 -2.14 0.66 8.87
CA GLY A 97 -3.34 0.05 9.43
C GLY A 97 -4.30 1.03 10.11
N PRO A 98 -3.82 1.89 11.06
CA PRO A 98 -4.68 2.86 11.74
C PRO A 98 -5.30 3.92 10.85
N PHE A 99 -4.77 4.14 9.65
CA PHE A 99 -5.25 5.16 8.71
C PHE A 99 -6.32 4.64 7.76
N ILE A 100 -6.51 3.32 7.69
CA ILE A 100 -7.43 2.73 6.72
C ILE A 100 -8.87 2.90 7.19
N LEU A 101 -9.70 3.44 6.30
CA LEU A 101 -11.12 3.61 6.54
C LEU A 101 -11.84 2.32 6.19
N LEU A 102 -12.39 1.67 7.19
CA LEU A 102 -13.10 0.39 7.09
C LEU A 102 -14.58 0.57 7.44
N GLY A 103 -15.45 -0.22 6.80
CA GLY A 103 -16.82 -0.37 7.24
C GLY A 103 -16.87 -1.09 8.59
N HIS A 104 -17.98 -0.95 9.31
CA HIS A 104 -18.12 -1.49 10.68
C HIS A 104 -17.84 -2.99 10.77
N GLY A 105 -18.37 -3.79 9.86
CA GLY A 105 -18.17 -5.23 9.86
C GLY A 105 -16.70 -5.63 9.70
N GLU A 106 -15.98 -4.99 8.80
CA GLU A 106 -14.57 -5.24 8.55
C GLU A 106 -13.69 -4.76 9.70
N ALA A 107 -14.03 -3.61 10.29
CA ALA A 107 -13.31 -3.08 11.45
C ALA A 107 -13.43 -4.02 12.65
N GLU A 108 -14.60 -4.60 12.87
CA GLU A 108 -14.83 -5.56 13.96
C GLU A 108 -14.11 -6.88 13.73
N SER A 109 -14.10 -7.37 12.49
CA SER A 109 -13.46 -8.66 12.18
C SER A 109 -11.94 -8.55 12.12
N GLY A 110 -11.40 -7.39 11.80
CA GLY A 110 -9.97 -7.19 11.62
C GLY A 110 -9.39 -7.88 10.38
N LEU A 111 -10.21 -8.50 9.54
CA LEU A 111 -9.75 -9.27 8.38
C LEU A 111 -9.01 -8.41 7.36
N SER A 112 -9.47 -7.20 7.13
CA SER A 112 -8.85 -6.29 6.16
C SER A 112 -7.43 -5.88 6.54
N LEU A 113 -7.10 -5.88 7.82
CA LEU A 113 -5.76 -5.54 8.30
C LEU A 113 -4.73 -6.64 8.00
N ILE A 114 -5.20 -7.86 7.75
CA ILE A 114 -4.36 -8.99 7.40
C ILE A 114 -3.99 -8.97 5.91
N HIS A 115 -4.86 -8.42 5.08
CA HIS A 115 -4.77 -8.44 3.62
C HIS A 115 -4.42 -7.10 2.98
N ILE A 116 -3.80 -6.23 3.71
CA ILE A 116 -3.39 -4.91 3.20
C ILE A 116 -2.17 -5.02 2.30
#